data_731a7eef7e1af4c433c2bc464b43d1ca
#
_entry.id   731a7eef7e1af4c433c2bc464b43d1ca
#
_cell.length_a   1.000
_cell.length_b   1.000
_cell.length_c   1.000
_cell.angle_alpha   90.00
_cell.angle_beta   90.00
_cell.angle_gamma   90.00
#
_symmetry.space_group_name_H-M   'P 1'
#
loop_
_entity.id
_entity.type
_entity.pdbx_description
1 polymer ?
#
loop_
_entity_poly.entity_id
_entity_poly.type
_entity_poly.pdbx_seq_one_letter_code
_entity_poly.pdbx_strand_id
1 'polypeptide(L)'
;MLRRMRIPAEPKVIIRHCDAYDPARIRTLVREGLEELGLRPHGRTLIKPNLVAAGPLFPHAYTRPEFMEGVVRALQDRATDSLREIAVGE
;
A
#
# COMPACT_ATOMS: atom_id res chain seq x y z
N MET A 1 -24.78 18.14 -16.41
CA MET A 1 -23.76 17.39 -17.13
C MET A 1 -23.56 16.04 -16.47
N LEU A 2 -23.82 14.96 -17.20
CA LEU A 2 -23.65 13.62 -16.67
C LEU A 2 -22.20 13.17 -16.80
N ARG A 3 -21.59 12.82 -15.68
CA ARG A 3 -20.30 12.13 -15.68
C ARG A 3 -20.52 10.64 -15.69
N ARG A 4 -19.98 9.97 -16.69
CA ARG A 4 -19.92 8.52 -16.69
C ARG A 4 -18.77 8.07 -15.81
N MET A 5 -19.09 7.32 -14.76
CA MET A 5 -18.09 6.60 -13.99
C MET A 5 -17.93 5.21 -14.60
N ARG A 6 -16.71 4.87 -14.99
CA ARG A 6 -16.42 3.51 -15.41
C ARG A 6 -16.21 2.65 -14.19
N ILE A 7 -17.06 1.64 -14.05
CA ILE A 7 -16.86 0.58 -13.08
C ILE A 7 -16.07 -0.52 -13.80
N PRO A 8 -14.91 -0.96 -13.29
CA PRO A 8 -14.21 -2.08 -13.89
C PRO A 8 -15.14 -3.29 -13.98
N ALA A 9 -15.18 -3.93 -15.15
CA ALA A 9 -16.02 -5.10 -15.37
C ALA A 9 -15.58 -6.29 -14.49
N GLU A 10 -14.28 -6.33 -14.12
CA GLU A 10 -13.70 -7.40 -13.32
C GLU A 10 -12.79 -6.80 -12.25
N PRO A 11 -13.34 -6.50 -11.05
CA PRO A 11 -12.50 -6.07 -9.95
C PRO A 11 -11.55 -7.19 -9.52
N LYS A 12 -10.29 -6.84 -9.26
CA LYS A 12 -9.27 -7.79 -8.83
C LYS A 12 -9.00 -7.63 -7.35
N VAL A 13 -8.92 -8.76 -6.66
CA VAL A 13 -8.44 -8.84 -5.28
C VAL A 13 -7.28 -9.82 -5.27
N ILE A 14 -6.18 -9.41 -4.66
CA ILE A 14 -4.97 -10.23 -4.56
C ILE A 14 -4.77 -10.61 -3.11
N ILE A 15 -4.64 -11.91 -2.85
CA ILE A 15 -4.37 -12.44 -1.53
C ILE A 15 -3.05 -13.21 -1.59
N ARG A 16 -2.12 -12.85 -0.70
CA ARG A 16 -0.81 -13.50 -0.61
C ARG A 16 -0.52 -13.86 0.84
N HIS A 17 0.14 -14.98 1.01
CA HIS A 17 0.58 -15.42 2.33
C HIS A 17 1.81 -14.63 2.77
N CYS A 18 1.78 -14.14 4.02
CA CYS A 18 2.91 -13.49 4.67
C CYS A 18 2.81 -13.77 6.16
N ASP A 19 3.67 -14.64 6.68
CA ASP A 19 3.61 -15.13 8.05
C ASP A 19 4.49 -14.36 9.03
N ALA A 20 5.18 -13.33 8.57
CA ALA A 20 6.04 -12.51 9.40
C ALA A 20 6.03 -11.04 8.96
N TYR A 21 6.29 -10.14 9.90
CA TYR A 21 6.47 -8.72 9.61
C TYR A 21 7.91 -8.45 9.15
N ASP A 22 8.23 -8.94 7.97
CA ASP A 22 9.52 -8.75 7.32
C ASP A 22 9.38 -7.67 6.24
N PRO A 23 10.01 -6.50 6.41
CA PRO A 23 9.88 -5.40 5.44
C PRO A 23 10.30 -5.81 4.02
N ALA A 24 11.35 -6.60 3.87
CA ALA A 24 11.79 -7.04 2.55
C ALA A 24 10.76 -7.94 1.87
N ARG A 25 10.16 -8.85 2.61
CA ARG A 25 9.10 -9.72 2.09
C ARG A 25 7.85 -8.93 1.75
N ILE A 26 7.45 -8.02 2.62
CA ILE A 26 6.29 -7.15 2.40
C ILE A 26 6.51 -6.27 1.17
N ARG A 27 7.70 -5.70 1.02
CA ARG A 27 8.08 -4.92 -0.17
C ARG A 27 7.85 -5.72 -1.45
N THR A 28 8.34 -6.96 -1.49
CA THR A 28 8.19 -7.83 -2.64
C THR A 28 6.73 -8.13 -2.94
N LEU A 29 5.96 -8.50 -1.93
CA LEU A 29 4.54 -8.85 -2.10
C LEU A 29 3.72 -7.65 -2.57
N VAL A 30 3.94 -6.48 -1.98
CA VAL A 30 3.23 -5.26 -2.37
C VAL A 30 3.62 -4.81 -3.77
N ARG A 31 4.90 -4.86 -4.11
CA ARG A 31 5.37 -4.54 -5.46
C ARG A 31 4.74 -5.43 -6.51
N GLU A 32 4.72 -6.73 -6.28
CA GLU A 32 4.08 -7.69 -7.17
C GLU A 32 2.58 -7.44 -7.29
N GLY A 33 1.93 -7.13 -6.18
CA GLY A 33 0.50 -6.78 -6.18
C GLY A 33 0.20 -5.52 -6.99
N LEU A 34 0.99 -4.48 -6.82
CA LEU A 34 0.87 -3.25 -7.60
C LEU A 34 1.07 -3.51 -9.09
N GLU A 35 2.05 -4.34 -9.43
CA GLU A 35 2.33 -4.73 -10.81
C GLU A 35 1.15 -5.49 -11.42
N GLU A 36 0.62 -6.47 -10.70
CA GLU A 36 -0.53 -7.27 -11.12
C GLU A 36 -1.77 -6.43 -11.33
N LEU A 37 -1.98 -5.40 -10.50
CA LEU A 37 -3.09 -4.46 -10.62
C LEU A 37 -2.84 -3.35 -11.63
N GLY A 38 -1.63 -3.24 -12.17
CA GLY A 38 -1.27 -2.19 -13.10
C GLY A 38 -1.19 -0.80 -12.46
N LEU A 39 -0.88 -0.74 -11.17
CA LEU A 39 -0.82 0.52 -10.41
C LEU A 39 0.60 1.02 -10.27
N ARG A 40 0.77 2.32 -10.50
CA ARG A 40 2.04 3.05 -10.27
C ARG A 40 1.76 4.33 -9.51
N PRO A 41 2.45 4.59 -8.40
CA PRO A 41 2.28 5.84 -7.69
C PRO A 41 2.77 7.03 -8.51
N HIS A 42 2.05 8.14 -8.40
CA HIS A 42 2.37 9.39 -9.11
C HIS A 42 1.90 10.58 -8.28
N GLY A 43 2.44 11.75 -8.57
CA GLY A 43 2.07 12.98 -7.89
C GLY A 43 2.35 12.90 -6.39
N ARG A 44 1.38 13.29 -5.59
CA ARG A 44 1.44 13.18 -4.13
C ARG A 44 0.66 11.95 -3.70
N THR A 45 1.35 11.03 -3.07
CA THR A 45 0.77 9.76 -2.61
C THR A 45 0.73 9.77 -1.09
N LEU A 46 -0.45 9.58 -0.54
CA LEU A 46 -0.67 9.50 0.90
C LEU A 46 -0.93 8.05 1.30
N ILE A 47 -0.17 7.58 2.27
CA ILE A 47 -0.42 6.29 2.92
C ILE A 47 -1.07 6.58 4.28
N LYS A 48 -2.26 6.04 4.47
CA LYS A 48 -3.02 6.24 5.71
C LYS A 48 -3.07 4.93 6.48
N PRO A 49 -2.19 4.74 7.47
CA PRO A 49 -2.22 3.54 8.29
C PRO A 49 -3.40 3.55 9.25
N ASN A 50 -3.80 2.37 9.68
CA ASN A 50 -4.80 2.24 10.72
C ASN A 50 -4.12 2.38 12.09
N LEU A 51 -4.50 3.39 12.86
CA LEU A 51 -3.94 3.68 14.18
C LEU A 51 -5.05 3.85 15.21
N VAL A 52 -5.72 2.76 15.54
CA VAL A 52 -6.77 2.77 16.58
C VAL A 52 -6.15 2.78 17.97
N ALA A 53 -5.22 1.85 18.22
CA ALA A 53 -4.48 1.77 19.48
C ALA A 53 -3.14 1.10 19.19
N ALA A 54 -2.10 1.54 19.87
CA ALA A 54 -0.75 1.02 19.67
C ALA A 54 -0.24 0.37 20.95
N GLY A 55 0.77 -0.50 20.79
CA GLY A 55 1.47 -1.13 21.88
C GLY A 55 1.14 -2.61 22.07
N PRO A 56 1.84 -3.25 23.03
CA PRO A 56 1.76 -4.71 23.19
C PRO A 56 0.40 -5.23 23.66
N LEU A 57 -0.44 -4.37 24.26
CA LEU A 57 -1.78 -4.74 24.72
C LEU A 57 -2.78 -4.81 23.55
N PHE A 58 -2.45 -4.19 22.42
CA PHE A 58 -3.34 -4.12 21.25
C PHE A 58 -2.59 -4.46 19.97
N PRO A 59 -2.07 -5.71 19.85
CA PRO A 59 -1.15 -6.06 18.75
C PRO A 59 -1.79 -6.04 17.35
N HIS A 60 -3.12 -6.05 17.26
CA HIS A 60 -3.83 -6.06 15.99
C HIS A 60 -4.67 -4.80 15.75
N ALA A 61 -4.47 -3.77 16.57
CA ALA A 61 -5.25 -2.53 16.51
C ALA A 61 -4.53 -1.40 15.76
N TYR A 62 -3.38 -1.68 15.16
CA TYR A 62 -2.60 -0.70 14.41
C TYR A 62 -1.80 -1.35 13.29
N THR A 63 -1.46 -0.55 12.28
CA THR A 63 -0.56 -0.96 11.20
C THR A 63 0.89 -0.89 11.70
N ARG A 64 1.59 -1.99 11.60
CA ARG A 64 2.95 -2.10 12.13
C ARG A 64 3.97 -1.32 11.29
N PRO A 65 5.02 -0.76 11.92
CA PRO A 65 6.07 -0.04 11.20
C PRO A 65 6.76 -0.87 10.12
N GLU A 66 6.97 -2.15 10.37
CA GLU A 66 7.59 -3.06 9.42
C GLU A 66 6.76 -3.21 8.15
N PHE A 67 5.44 -3.22 8.30
CA PHE A 67 4.52 -3.24 7.16
C PHE A 67 4.61 -1.93 6.38
N MET A 68 4.60 -0.80 7.09
CA MET A 68 4.70 0.53 6.46
C MET A 68 6.01 0.69 5.69
N GLU A 69 7.12 0.22 6.25
CA GLU A 69 8.42 0.26 5.56
C GLU A 69 8.37 -0.51 4.24
N GLY A 70 7.83 -1.72 4.27
CA GLY A 70 7.67 -2.55 3.07
C GLY A 70 6.81 -1.86 2.02
N VAL A 71 5.68 -1.28 2.43
CA VAL A 71 4.77 -0.58 1.51
C VAL A 71 5.45 0.64 0.88
N VAL A 72 6.11 1.48 1.67
CA VAL A 72 6.81 2.67 1.16
C VAL A 72 7.87 2.28 0.14
N ARG A 73 8.67 1.27 0.44
CA ARG A 73 9.70 0.79 -0.48
C ARG A 73 9.12 0.22 -1.78
N ALA A 74 8.02 -0.52 -1.68
CA ALA A 74 7.34 -1.05 -2.87
C ALA A 74 6.79 0.07 -3.75
N LEU A 75 6.23 1.11 -3.15
CA LEU A 75 5.75 2.29 -3.88
C LEU A 75 6.90 3.01 -4.58
N GLN A 76 8.05 3.14 -3.91
CA GLN A 76 9.25 3.71 -4.52
C GLN A 76 9.74 2.87 -5.71
N ASP A 77 9.70 1.54 -5.59
CA ASP A 77 10.08 0.63 -6.67
C ASP A 77 9.22 0.78 -7.91
N ARG A 78 7.95 1.13 -7.73
CA ARG A 78 6.96 1.27 -8.80
C ARG A 78 6.71 2.72 -9.22
N ALA A 79 7.45 3.66 -8.63
CA ALA A 79 7.23 5.07 -8.87
C ALA A 79 7.39 5.45 -10.34
N THR A 80 6.55 6.39 -10.78
CA THR A 80 6.72 7.06 -12.07
C THR A 80 7.59 8.30 -11.90
N ASP A 81 8.08 8.87 -13.00
CA ASP A 81 8.83 10.13 -12.96
C ASP A 81 7.99 11.31 -12.44
N SER A 82 6.67 11.15 -12.42
CA SER A 82 5.76 12.16 -11.88
C SER A 82 5.50 12.02 -10.38
N LEU A 83 6.07 11.03 -9.71
CA LEU A 83 5.98 10.92 -8.26
C LEU A 83 6.78 12.05 -7.60
N ARG A 84 6.10 12.86 -6.79
CA ARG A 84 6.68 14.01 -6.11
C ARG A 84 6.84 13.80 -4.62
N GLU A 85 5.93 13.05 -4.02
CA GLU A 85 5.90 12.88 -2.58
C GLU A 85 5.19 11.59 -2.20
N ILE A 86 5.76 10.88 -1.23
CA ILE A 86 5.07 9.83 -0.50
C ILE A 86 5.00 10.30 0.96
N ALA A 87 3.80 10.51 1.45
CA ALA A 87 3.56 10.90 2.84
C ALA A 87 2.85 9.78 3.58
N VAL A 88 3.18 9.62 4.84
CA VAL A 88 2.50 8.70 5.75
C VAL A 88 1.82 9.55 6.82
N GLY A 89 0.53 9.39 6.98
CA GLY A 89 -0.19 10.18 7.96
C GLY A 89 -1.63 9.74 8.14
N GLU A 90 -2.26 10.35 9.09
CA GLU A 90 -3.63 10.05 9.45
C GLU A 90 -4.54 11.26 9.31
#